data_7be1bd7cdb2e9d6bdc296c7e63d87fa5
#
_entry.id   7be1bd7cdb2e9d6bdc296c7e63d87fa5
#
_cell.length_a   1.000
_cell.length_b   1.000
_cell.length_c   1.000
_cell.angle_alpha   90.00
_cell.angle_beta   90.00
_cell.angle_gamma   90.00
#
_symmetry.space_group_name_H-M   'P 1'
#
loop_
_entity.id
_entity.type
_entity.pdbx_description
1 polymer ?
#
loop_
_entity_poly.entity_id
_entity_poly.type
_entity_poly.pdbx_seq_one_letter_code
_entity_poly.pdbx_strand_id
1 'polypeptide(L)'
;TKDIENEIREEGEKAVFEVGIGKIHPELVKLIGKMHFRTSYGQNVLVHAKEVAFLAGKMAAEIGEDETLARRAGLLHDIGKATDHEQEGSHVEIGIEIATKFREHPTIIDAIASHHGDKEAETVIAHLVAAADTLSAARPGARSESLDNYIKRLEQLEALSKEFKGVDKTYALQAGREVRIIVKPEEITDAEAYLLARNIKNKIEQTMNYPGNIKVTVIRETRVQEIAR
;
A
#
# COMPACT_ATOMS: atom_id res chain seq x y z
N THR A 1 5.97 -20.99 -21.58
CA THR A 1 6.88 -21.08 -20.41
C THR A 1 8.25 -20.52 -20.72
N LYS A 2 8.92 -20.95 -21.80
CA LYS A 2 10.28 -20.48 -22.11
C LYS A 2 10.33 -18.99 -22.50
N ASP A 3 9.29 -18.50 -23.15
CA ASP A 3 9.18 -17.09 -23.56
C ASP A 3 9.02 -16.17 -22.33
N ILE A 4 8.21 -16.57 -21.35
CA ILE A 4 8.02 -15.83 -20.08
C ILE A 4 9.32 -15.79 -19.25
N GLU A 5 10.07 -16.90 -19.23
CA GLU A 5 11.36 -16.93 -18.52
C GLU A 5 12.39 -16.00 -19.17
N ASN A 6 12.38 -15.91 -20.49
CA ASN A 6 13.24 -14.96 -21.21
C ASN A 6 12.82 -13.51 -20.92
N GLU A 7 11.52 -13.20 -20.96
CA GLU A 7 11.00 -11.87 -20.64
C GLU A 7 11.34 -11.45 -19.21
N ILE A 8 11.17 -12.36 -18.22
CA ILE A 8 11.59 -12.13 -16.82
C ILE A 8 13.07 -11.74 -16.77
N ARG A 9 13.93 -12.46 -17.46
CA ARG A 9 15.36 -12.17 -17.46
C ARG A 9 15.64 -10.82 -18.11
N GLU A 10 15.06 -10.55 -19.27
CA GLU A 10 15.25 -9.29 -20.01
C GLU A 10 14.79 -8.07 -19.20
N GLU A 11 13.61 -8.13 -18.59
CA GLU A 11 13.11 -7.04 -17.74
C GLU A 11 13.97 -6.84 -16.48
N GLY A 12 14.48 -7.91 -15.88
CA GLY A 12 15.42 -7.83 -14.77
C GLY A 12 16.76 -7.19 -15.14
N GLU A 13 17.39 -7.64 -16.24
CA GLU A 13 18.63 -7.10 -16.77
C GLU A 13 18.49 -5.62 -17.15
N LYS A 14 17.38 -5.27 -17.80
CA LYS A 14 17.04 -3.90 -18.17
C LYS A 14 16.89 -3.00 -16.95
N ALA A 15 16.17 -3.44 -15.92
CA ALA A 15 15.99 -2.67 -14.69
C ALA A 15 17.32 -2.41 -13.96
N VAL A 16 18.18 -3.44 -13.85
CA VAL A 16 19.52 -3.31 -13.26
C VAL A 16 20.39 -2.33 -14.03
N PHE A 17 20.34 -2.38 -15.36
CA PHE A 17 21.07 -1.47 -16.23
C PHE A 17 20.56 -0.02 -16.11
N GLU A 18 19.24 0.18 -16.20
CA GLU A 18 18.61 1.51 -16.10
C GLU A 18 18.91 2.19 -14.78
N VAL A 19 18.83 1.45 -13.68
CA VAL A 19 19.08 1.99 -12.31
C VAL A 19 20.58 2.20 -12.07
N GLY A 20 21.44 1.48 -12.78
CA GLY A 20 22.89 1.68 -12.72
C GLY A 20 23.54 1.18 -11.42
N ILE A 21 23.07 0.04 -10.88
CA ILE A 21 23.52 -0.52 -9.59
C ILE A 21 24.72 -1.48 -9.72
N GLY A 22 25.28 -1.61 -10.92
CA GLY A 22 26.41 -2.49 -11.18
C GLY A 22 26.06 -3.99 -11.18
N LYS A 23 27.03 -4.82 -10.80
CA LYS A 23 26.85 -6.28 -10.79
C LYS A 23 25.92 -6.72 -9.65
N ILE A 24 24.99 -7.60 -9.96
CA ILE A 24 24.08 -8.23 -9.03
C ILE A 24 23.99 -9.74 -9.32
N HIS A 25 23.61 -10.53 -8.31
CA HIS A 25 23.50 -11.98 -8.49
C HIS A 25 22.43 -12.33 -9.54
N PRO A 26 22.67 -13.29 -10.48
CA PRO A 26 21.73 -13.62 -11.55
C PRO A 26 20.33 -14.03 -11.05
N GLU A 27 20.23 -14.70 -9.92
CA GLU A 27 18.92 -15.05 -9.33
C GLU A 27 18.17 -13.80 -8.81
N LEU A 28 18.88 -12.77 -8.30
CA LEU A 28 18.24 -11.50 -7.96
C LEU A 28 17.74 -10.78 -9.21
N VAL A 29 18.48 -10.85 -10.34
CA VAL A 29 18.00 -10.31 -11.62
C VAL A 29 16.68 -10.95 -12.02
N LYS A 30 16.56 -12.27 -11.89
CA LYS A 30 15.30 -12.97 -12.17
C LYS A 30 14.16 -12.54 -11.23
N LEU A 31 14.44 -12.38 -9.92
CA LEU A 31 13.45 -11.91 -8.97
C LEU A 31 13.02 -10.48 -9.29
N ILE A 32 13.94 -9.58 -9.62
CA ILE A 32 13.63 -8.22 -10.11
C ILE A 32 12.71 -8.29 -11.34
N GLY A 33 13.04 -9.15 -12.31
CA GLY A 33 12.21 -9.35 -13.51
C GLY A 33 10.82 -9.90 -13.19
N LYS A 34 10.67 -10.80 -12.21
CA LYS A 34 9.36 -11.28 -11.75
C LYS A 34 8.47 -10.15 -11.23
N MET A 35 9.05 -9.09 -10.64
CA MET A 35 8.29 -7.92 -10.17
C MET A 35 7.59 -7.17 -11.31
N HIS A 36 8.02 -7.32 -12.56
CA HIS A 36 7.35 -6.77 -13.75
C HIS A 36 5.90 -7.28 -13.88
N PHE A 37 5.66 -8.53 -13.51
CA PHE A 37 4.35 -9.19 -13.59
C PHE A 37 3.52 -9.06 -12.32
N ARG A 38 3.97 -8.25 -11.37
CA ARG A 38 3.29 -8.03 -10.08
C ARG A 38 2.75 -6.63 -9.97
N THR A 39 1.58 -6.52 -9.37
CA THR A 39 0.96 -5.24 -9.01
C THR A 39 0.64 -5.22 -7.53
N SER A 40 0.87 -4.08 -6.89
CA SER A 40 0.53 -3.83 -5.49
C SER A 40 -0.23 -2.51 -5.43
N TYR A 41 -1.45 -2.53 -4.89
CA TYR A 41 -2.34 -1.35 -4.86
C TYR A 41 -2.52 -0.66 -6.22
N GLY A 42 -2.55 -1.45 -7.30
CA GLY A 42 -2.70 -0.95 -8.67
C GLY A 42 -1.43 -0.37 -9.31
N GLN A 43 -0.32 -0.33 -8.58
CA GLN A 43 0.99 0.09 -9.10
C GLN A 43 1.82 -1.15 -9.48
N ASN A 44 2.46 -1.12 -10.66
CA ASN A 44 3.41 -2.17 -11.03
C ASN A 44 4.63 -2.14 -10.10
N VAL A 45 4.97 -3.29 -9.51
CA VAL A 45 6.00 -3.39 -8.46
C VAL A 45 7.40 -3.03 -8.98
N LEU A 46 7.74 -3.42 -10.22
CA LEU A 46 9.05 -3.09 -10.80
C LEU A 46 9.17 -1.60 -11.14
N VAL A 47 8.12 -1.00 -11.67
CA VAL A 47 8.09 0.44 -11.96
C VAL A 47 8.26 1.23 -10.65
N HIS A 48 7.52 0.86 -9.61
CA HIS A 48 7.65 1.45 -8.29
C HIS A 48 9.07 1.30 -7.72
N ALA A 49 9.64 0.10 -7.74
CA ALA A 49 10.98 -0.15 -7.24
C ALA A 49 12.05 0.70 -7.96
N LYS A 50 11.93 0.89 -9.28
CA LYS A 50 12.81 1.79 -10.04
C LYS A 50 12.63 3.26 -9.62
N GLU A 51 11.40 3.72 -9.42
CA GLU A 51 11.14 5.08 -8.94
C GLU A 51 11.75 5.31 -7.55
N VAL A 52 11.56 4.37 -6.63
CA VAL A 52 12.17 4.43 -5.28
C VAL A 52 13.69 4.46 -5.38
N ALA A 53 14.29 3.62 -6.24
CA ALA A 53 15.73 3.60 -6.46
C ALA A 53 16.28 4.96 -6.94
N PHE A 54 15.63 5.58 -7.92
CA PHE A 54 16.06 6.89 -8.44
C PHE A 54 15.88 8.01 -7.40
N LEU A 55 14.76 8.00 -6.66
CA LEU A 55 14.50 9.00 -5.62
C LEU A 55 15.51 8.87 -4.47
N ALA A 56 15.70 7.65 -3.95
CA ALA A 56 16.65 7.38 -2.87
C ALA A 56 18.09 7.74 -3.30
N GLY A 57 18.49 7.36 -4.53
CA GLY A 57 19.79 7.72 -5.05
C GLY A 57 20.02 9.22 -5.16
N LYS A 58 19.05 9.97 -5.68
CA LYS A 58 19.14 11.44 -5.76
C LYS A 58 19.26 12.07 -4.36
N MET A 59 18.42 11.64 -3.42
CA MET A 59 18.49 12.15 -2.05
C MET A 59 19.83 11.81 -1.37
N ALA A 60 20.36 10.60 -1.60
CA ALA A 60 21.68 10.20 -1.10
C ALA A 60 22.79 11.09 -1.66
N ALA A 61 22.81 11.35 -2.96
CA ALA A 61 23.79 12.22 -3.60
C ALA A 61 23.74 13.65 -3.04
N GLU A 62 22.57 14.21 -2.78
CA GLU A 62 22.40 15.56 -2.23
C GLU A 62 22.98 15.73 -0.81
N ILE A 63 22.97 14.67 -0.01
CA ILE A 63 23.47 14.70 1.38
C ILE A 63 24.87 14.07 1.52
N GLY A 64 25.49 13.63 0.41
CA GLY A 64 26.84 13.06 0.39
C GLY A 64 26.93 11.58 0.78
N GLU A 65 25.80 10.84 0.72
CA GLU A 65 25.76 9.39 0.89
C GLU A 65 26.01 8.65 -0.43
N ASP A 66 26.24 7.33 -0.35
CA ASP A 66 26.50 6.50 -1.54
C ASP A 66 25.21 6.36 -2.40
N GLU A 67 25.21 7.09 -3.52
CA GLU A 67 24.11 7.08 -4.49
C GLU A 67 23.84 5.68 -5.05
N THR A 68 24.89 4.92 -5.38
CA THR A 68 24.75 3.59 -5.98
C THR A 68 24.18 2.59 -4.98
N LEU A 69 24.63 2.64 -3.74
CA LEU A 69 24.11 1.81 -2.66
C LEU A 69 22.63 2.16 -2.35
N ALA A 70 22.29 3.44 -2.33
CA ALA A 70 20.92 3.90 -2.14
C ALA A 70 19.99 3.47 -3.27
N ARG A 71 20.42 3.57 -4.54
CA ARG A 71 19.69 3.05 -5.70
C ARG A 71 19.46 1.54 -5.60
N ARG A 72 20.50 0.79 -5.20
CA ARG A 72 20.41 -0.66 -5.03
C ARG A 72 19.44 -1.03 -3.91
N ALA A 73 19.51 -0.35 -2.78
CA ALA A 73 18.59 -0.54 -1.67
C ALA A 73 17.13 -0.23 -2.10
N GLY A 74 16.90 0.87 -2.81
CA GLY A 74 15.59 1.22 -3.36
C GLY A 74 15.05 0.22 -4.36
N LEU A 75 15.89 -0.34 -5.25
CA LEU A 75 15.45 -1.36 -6.21
C LEU A 75 15.06 -2.68 -5.52
N LEU A 76 15.71 -3.01 -4.40
CA LEU A 76 15.54 -4.28 -3.70
C LEU A 76 14.58 -4.20 -2.49
N HIS A 77 14.10 -3.01 -2.08
CA HIS A 77 13.31 -2.87 -0.85
C HIS A 77 12.07 -3.78 -0.82
N ASP A 78 11.45 -4.00 -1.96
CA ASP A 78 10.24 -4.80 -2.17
C ASP A 78 10.50 -6.15 -2.84
N ILE A 79 11.73 -6.66 -2.86
CA ILE A 79 12.10 -7.88 -3.60
C ILE A 79 11.32 -9.13 -3.16
N GLY A 80 10.85 -9.16 -1.91
CA GLY A 80 10.01 -10.25 -1.41
C GLY A 80 8.68 -10.39 -2.15
N LYS A 81 8.14 -9.31 -2.72
CA LYS A 81 6.92 -9.35 -3.54
C LYS A 81 7.05 -10.17 -4.82
N ALA A 82 8.27 -10.52 -5.22
CA ALA A 82 8.49 -11.42 -6.34
C ALA A 82 8.00 -12.85 -6.07
N THR A 83 7.92 -13.28 -4.81
CA THR A 83 7.61 -14.67 -4.38
C THR A 83 6.63 -14.79 -3.22
N ASP A 84 6.03 -13.71 -2.74
CA ASP A 84 5.14 -13.67 -1.57
C ASP A 84 3.89 -14.56 -1.68
N HIS A 85 3.43 -14.86 -2.91
CA HIS A 85 2.34 -15.81 -3.14
C HIS A 85 2.79 -17.29 -3.16
N GLU A 86 4.10 -17.52 -3.21
CA GLU A 86 4.70 -18.85 -3.28
C GLU A 86 5.27 -19.32 -1.93
N GLN A 87 5.38 -18.40 -0.95
CA GLN A 87 6.01 -18.62 0.37
C GLN A 87 5.15 -18.04 1.48
N GLU A 88 5.19 -18.70 2.66
CA GLU A 88 4.59 -18.14 3.88
C GLU A 88 5.49 -17.04 4.45
N GLY A 89 4.88 -15.96 4.93
CA GLY A 89 5.58 -14.81 5.52
C GLY A 89 5.23 -13.49 4.85
N SER A 90 5.61 -12.39 5.46
CA SER A 90 5.49 -11.06 4.89
C SER A 90 6.54 -10.85 3.80
N HIS A 91 6.25 -9.98 2.81
CA HIS A 91 7.25 -9.64 1.78
C HIS A 91 8.54 -9.04 2.37
N VAL A 92 8.47 -8.46 3.57
CA VAL A 92 9.64 -7.95 4.31
C VAL A 92 10.51 -9.10 4.78
N GLU A 93 9.93 -10.10 5.46
CA GLU A 93 10.66 -11.28 5.94
C GLU A 93 11.28 -12.05 4.78
N ILE A 94 10.50 -12.33 3.75
CA ILE A 94 10.98 -13.00 2.52
C ILE A 94 12.10 -12.17 1.85
N GLY A 95 11.96 -10.84 1.80
CA GLY A 95 12.96 -9.93 1.23
C GLY A 95 14.28 -9.96 2.01
N ILE A 96 14.23 -9.99 3.34
CA ILE A 96 15.40 -10.13 4.20
C ILE A 96 16.11 -11.46 3.95
N GLU A 97 15.36 -12.56 3.89
CA GLU A 97 15.93 -13.89 3.60
C GLU A 97 16.62 -13.93 2.23
N ILE A 98 15.98 -13.39 1.19
CA ILE A 98 16.54 -13.29 -0.16
C ILE A 98 17.82 -12.47 -0.15
N ALA A 99 17.80 -11.26 0.41
CA ALA A 99 18.96 -10.37 0.43
C ALA A 99 20.13 -10.98 1.23
N THR A 100 19.84 -11.63 2.35
CA THR A 100 20.84 -12.33 3.17
C THR A 100 21.44 -13.52 2.43
N LYS A 101 20.62 -14.34 1.77
CA LYS A 101 21.05 -15.50 0.98
C LYS A 101 22.04 -15.11 -0.12
N PHE A 102 21.78 -13.98 -0.79
CA PHE A 102 22.63 -13.49 -1.88
C PHE A 102 23.71 -12.51 -1.43
N ARG A 103 23.92 -12.40 -0.11
CA ARG A 103 24.98 -11.60 0.54
C ARG A 103 24.95 -10.13 0.11
N GLU A 104 23.76 -9.55 0.07
CA GLU A 104 23.60 -8.12 -0.13
C GLU A 104 24.16 -7.32 1.06
N HIS A 105 24.53 -6.06 0.82
CA HIS A 105 25.13 -5.20 1.85
C HIS A 105 24.16 -5.03 3.05
N PRO A 106 24.65 -5.02 4.31
CA PRO A 106 23.79 -4.85 5.49
C PRO A 106 22.84 -3.65 5.43
N THR A 107 23.26 -2.54 4.84
CA THR A 107 22.40 -1.37 4.61
C THR A 107 21.18 -1.67 3.73
N ILE A 108 21.31 -2.58 2.76
CA ILE A 108 20.19 -2.99 1.89
C ILE A 108 19.22 -3.84 2.69
N ILE A 109 19.73 -4.75 3.52
CA ILE A 109 18.92 -5.59 4.41
C ILE A 109 18.18 -4.71 5.43
N ASP A 110 18.85 -3.69 5.98
CA ASP A 110 18.24 -2.71 6.88
C ASP A 110 17.11 -1.93 6.18
N ALA A 111 17.33 -1.47 4.94
CA ALA A 111 16.30 -0.79 4.16
C ALA A 111 15.08 -1.69 3.88
N ILE A 112 15.29 -2.97 3.54
CA ILE A 112 14.20 -3.95 3.36
C ILE A 112 13.44 -4.14 4.67
N ALA A 113 14.14 -4.25 5.81
CA ALA A 113 13.54 -4.54 7.11
C ALA A 113 12.73 -3.37 7.69
N SER A 114 13.08 -2.12 7.34
CA SER A 114 12.59 -0.93 8.03
C SER A 114 11.67 -0.03 7.20
N HIS A 115 11.51 -0.26 5.88
CA HIS A 115 10.80 0.69 5.01
C HIS A 115 9.31 0.90 5.37
N HIS A 116 8.67 -0.06 6.06
CA HIS A 116 7.30 0.08 6.56
C HIS A 116 7.20 0.58 8.01
N GLY A 117 8.34 0.76 8.69
CA GLY A 117 8.38 1.24 10.08
C GLY A 117 8.14 0.15 11.14
N ASP A 118 8.04 -1.13 10.74
CA ASP A 118 7.93 -2.26 11.68
C ASP A 118 9.24 -2.48 12.46
N LYS A 119 10.36 -2.07 11.89
CA LYS A 119 11.67 -1.99 12.50
C LYS A 119 12.21 -0.58 12.35
N GLU A 120 12.91 -0.07 13.37
CA GLU A 120 13.63 1.21 13.30
C GLU A 120 14.81 1.10 12.31
N ALA A 121 14.91 2.05 11.39
CA ALA A 121 16.01 2.11 10.43
C ALA A 121 17.33 2.48 11.15
N GLU A 122 18.39 1.72 10.91
CA GLU A 122 19.70 1.91 11.52
C GLU A 122 20.63 2.77 10.65
N THR A 123 20.33 2.88 9.34
CA THR A 123 21.18 3.60 8.37
C THR A 123 20.47 4.77 7.71
N VAL A 124 21.23 5.80 7.34
CA VAL A 124 20.67 6.96 6.61
C VAL A 124 19.99 6.51 5.31
N ILE A 125 20.63 5.62 4.57
CA ILE A 125 20.09 5.09 3.31
C ILE A 125 18.75 4.40 3.54
N ALA A 126 18.55 3.65 4.63
CA ALA A 126 17.27 3.03 4.95
C ALA A 126 16.15 4.07 5.16
N HIS A 127 16.43 5.18 5.85
CA HIS A 127 15.51 6.30 5.99
C HIS A 127 15.18 6.95 4.63
N LEU A 128 16.19 7.10 3.76
CA LEU A 128 15.98 7.65 2.42
C LEU A 128 15.10 6.73 1.56
N VAL A 129 15.28 5.41 1.66
CA VAL A 129 14.44 4.42 0.96
C VAL A 129 13.00 4.49 1.44
N ALA A 130 12.76 4.55 2.76
CA ALA A 130 11.41 4.69 3.32
C ALA A 130 10.73 5.99 2.88
N ALA A 131 11.47 7.10 2.85
CA ALA A 131 10.97 8.38 2.32
C ALA A 131 10.65 8.30 0.81
N ALA A 132 11.54 7.68 0.02
CA ALA A 132 11.37 7.48 -1.41
C ALA A 132 10.16 6.59 -1.75
N ASP A 133 9.96 5.51 -0.99
CA ASP A 133 8.78 4.63 -1.10
C ASP A 133 7.49 5.43 -0.87
N THR A 134 7.43 6.19 0.22
CA THR A 134 6.29 7.05 0.54
C THR A 134 6.01 8.08 -0.57
N LEU A 135 7.03 8.74 -1.11
CA LEU A 135 6.90 9.71 -2.18
C LEU A 135 6.39 9.07 -3.48
N SER A 136 6.95 7.92 -3.87
CA SER A 136 6.51 7.18 -5.05
C SER A 136 5.06 6.73 -4.93
N ALA A 137 4.67 6.23 -3.74
CA ALA A 137 3.30 5.79 -3.47
C ALA A 137 2.28 6.95 -3.43
N ALA A 138 2.68 8.13 -2.94
CA ALA A 138 1.82 9.31 -2.81
C ALA A 138 1.65 10.09 -4.11
N ARG A 139 2.45 9.82 -5.13
CA ARG A 139 2.38 10.50 -6.43
C ARG A 139 0.99 10.36 -7.06
N PRO A 140 0.36 11.46 -7.53
CA PRO A 140 -0.94 11.38 -8.19
C PRO A 140 -0.96 10.36 -9.32
N GLY A 141 -1.90 9.40 -9.26
CA GLY A 141 -2.05 8.34 -10.25
C GLY A 141 -1.09 7.16 -10.12
N ALA A 142 -0.17 7.14 -9.15
CA ALA A 142 0.74 6.02 -8.92
C ALA A 142 0.01 4.77 -8.43
N ARG A 143 -0.90 4.94 -7.50
CA ARG A 143 -1.77 3.88 -6.99
C ARG A 143 -3.18 4.09 -7.54
N SER A 144 -3.55 3.33 -8.55
CA SER A 144 -4.93 3.20 -9.00
C SER A 144 -5.53 1.95 -8.36
N GLU A 145 -6.53 2.14 -7.52
CA GLU A 145 -7.32 1.02 -7.03
C GLU A 145 -8.03 0.36 -8.22
N SER A 146 -7.97 -0.98 -8.34
CA SER A 146 -8.78 -1.67 -9.35
C SER A 146 -10.26 -1.43 -9.08
N LEU A 147 -11.07 -1.36 -10.12
CA LEU A 147 -12.52 -1.18 -9.98
C LEU A 147 -13.13 -2.22 -9.03
N ASP A 148 -12.65 -3.47 -9.09
CA ASP A 148 -13.12 -4.54 -8.21
C ASP A 148 -12.77 -4.29 -6.74
N ASN A 149 -11.56 -3.83 -6.44
CA ASN A 149 -11.16 -3.49 -5.07
C ASN A 149 -11.92 -2.28 -4.55
N TYR A 150 -12.14 -1.30 -5.41
CA TYR A 150 -12.97 -0.14 -5.12
C TYR A 150 -14.40 -0.55 -4.75
N ILE A 151 -15.06 -1.39 -5.59
CA ILE A 151 -16.41 -1.89 -5.32
C ILE A 151 -16.45 -2.69 -4.02
N LYS A 152 -15.52 -3.64 -3.82
CA LYS A 152 -15.43 -4.43 -2.58
C LYS A 152 -15.28 -3.54 -1.35
N ARG A 153 -14.48 -2.48 -1.41
CA ARG A 153 -14.34 -1.54 -0.30
C ARG A 153 -15.64 -0.79 0.02
N LEU A 154 -16.39 -0.35 -1.02
CA LEU A 154 -17.69 0.29 -0.81
C LEU A 154 -18.67 -0.68 -0.14
N GLU A 155 -18.75 -1.91 -0.64
CA GLU A 155 -19.60 -2.96 -0.09
C GLU A 155 -19.23 -3.28 1.37
N GLN A 156 -17.93 -3.38 1.68
CA GLN A 156 -17.46 -3.60 3.04
C GLN A 156 -17.82 -2.47 3.99
N LEU A 157 -17.67 -1.20 3.57
CA LEU A 157 -18.07 -0.03 4.36
C LEU A 157 -19.56 -0.04 4.68
N GLU A 158 -20.40 -0.35 3.70
CA GLU A 158 -21.83 -0.44 3.87
C GLU A 158 -22.23 -1.62 4.77
N ALA A 159 -21.65 -2.80 4.54
CA ALA A 159 -21.93 -4.00 5.33
C ALA A 159 -21.54 -3.82 6.78
N LEU A 160 -20.32 -3.31 7.06
CA LEU A 160 -19.83 -3.04 8.41
C LEU A 160 -20.74 -2.08 9.17
N SER A 161 -21.22 -1.04 8.49
CA SER A 161 -22.10 -0.04 9.12
C SER A 161 -23.49 -0.60 9.40
N LYS A 162 -23.99 -1.56 8.63
CA LYS A 162 -25.29 -2.23 8.83
C LYS A 162 -25.31 -3.19 10.03
N GLU A 163 -24.16 -3.64 10.52
CA GLU A 163 -24.08 -4.52 11.70
C GLU A 163 -24.54 -3.84 12.99
N PHE A 164 -24.56 -2.53 13.03
CA PHE A 164 -24.92 -1.77 14.23
C PHE A 164 -26.44 -1.66 14.40
N LYS A 165 -26.89 -1.90 15.63
CA LYS A 165 -28.31 -1.80 15.99
C LYS A 165 -28.86 -0.38 15.73
N GLY A 166 -30.08 -0.31 15.21
CA GLY A 166 -30.76 0.97 14.92
C GLY A 166 -30.35 1.61 13.58
N VAL A 167 -29.45 1.01 12.83
CA VAL A 167 -29.11 1.43 11.45
C VAL A 167 -30.21 0.96 10.51
N ASP A 168 -30.79 1.87 9.72
CA ASP A 168 -31.77 1.60 8.68
C ASP A 168 -31.09 1.41 7.33
N LYS A 169 -30.30 2.41 6.89
CA LYS A 169 -29.62 2.41 5.59
C LYS A 169 -28.21 2.95 5.70
N THR A 170 -27.32 2.45 4.84
CA THR A 170 -25.94 2.93 4.72
C THR A 170 -25.61 3.18 3.26
N TYR A 171 -24.83 4.23 3.01
CA TYR A 171 -24.38 4.61 1.69
C TYR A 171 -22.92 5.00 1.73
N ALA A 172 -22.09 4.33 0.95
CA ALA A 172 -20.73 4.75 0.69
C ALA A 172 -20.75 5.81 -0.42
N LEU A 173 -20.24 7.00 -0.13
CA LEU A 173 -20.27 8.19 -0.99
C LEU A 173 -18.85 8.69 -1.25
N GLN A 174 -18.71 9.64 -2.21
CA GLN A 174 -17.44 10.31 -2.53
C GLN A 174 -16.29 9.31 -2.77
N ALA A 175 -16.56 8.29 -3.58
CA ALA A 175 -15.57 7.24 -3.86
C ALA A 175 -15.07 6.49 -2.60
N GLY A 176 -15.96 6.27 -1.61
CA GLY A 176 -15.63 5.60 -0.37
C GLY A 176 -14.90 6.48 0.67
N ARG A 177 -14.89 7.79 0.47
CA ARG A 177 -14.34 8.76 1.44
C ARG A 177 -15.38 9.29 2.45
N GLU A 178 -16.65 8.95 2.26
CA GLU A 178 -17.73 9.21 3.21
C GLU A 178 -18.61 7.96 3.31
N VAL A 179 -18.96 7.55 4.52
CA VAL A 179 -20.07 6.64 4.79
C VAL A 179 -21.20 7.40 5.46
N ARG A 180 -22.38 7.36 4.85
CA ARG A 180 -23.57 8.01 5.37
C ARG A 180 -24.53 6.95 5.90
N ILE A 181 -24.87 7.07 7.17
CA ILE A 181 -25.66 6.11 7.92
C ILE A 181 -26.97 6.80 8.31
N ILE A 182 -28.08 6.24 7.86
CA ILE A 182 -29.43 6.68 8.27
C ILE A 182 -29.88 5.74 9.37
N VAL A 183 -30.26 6.30 10.51
CA VAL A 183 -30.73 5.54 11.67
C VAL A 183 -32.24 5.68 11.83
N LYS A 184 -32.85 4.70 12.47
CA LYS A 184 -34.27 4.74 12.87
C LYS A 184 -34.43 5.68 14.06
N PRO A 185 -35.19 6.78 13.91
CA PRO A 185 -35.28 7.79 14.94
C PRO A 185 -35.98 7.29 16.22
N GLU A 186 -36.78 6.22 16.11
CA GLU A 186 -37.45 5.54 17.23
C GLU A 186 -36.50 4.62 18.02
N GLU A 187 -35.40 4.17 17.45
CA GLU A 187 -34.42 3.26 18.07
C GLU A 187 -33.16 3.97 18.58
N ILE A 188 -32.82 5.13 18.02
CA ILE A 188 -31.58 5.87 18.29
C ILE A 188 -31.88 7.30 18.65
N THR A 189 -31.46 7.74 19.83
CA THR A 189 -31.49 9.13 20.27
C THR A 189 -30.31 9.94 19.68
N ASP A 190 -30.37 11.27 19.80
CA ASP A 190 -29.29 12.15 19.32
C ASP A 190 -27.93 11.83 20.02
N ALA A 191 -27.97 11.57 21.35
CA ALA A 191 -26.76 11.19 22.09
C ALA A 191 -26.19 9.84 21.63
N GLU A 192 -27.03 8.87 21.33
CA GLU A 192 -26.63 7.56 20.81
C GLU A 192 -26.08 7.67 19.37
N ALA A 193 -26.57 8.62 18.57
CA ALA A 193 -26.04 8.86 17.22
C ALA A 193 -24.57 9.31 17.26
N TYR A 194 -24.15 10.11 18.24
CA TYR A 194 -22.74 10.48 18.44
C TYR A 194 -21.88 9.28 18.80
N LEU A 195 -22.36 8.43 19.71
CA LEU A 195 -21.67 7.19 20.11
C LEU A 195 -21.59 6.22 18.93
N LEU A 196 -22.65 6.07 18.17
CA LEU A 196 -22.69 5.22 16.98
C LEU A 196 -21.66 5.66 15.95
N ALA A 197 -21.56 6.96 15.65
CA ALA A 197 -20.56 7.49 14.73
C ALA A 197 -19.13 7.15 15.18
N ARG A 198 -18.85 7.30 16.48
CA ARG A 198 -17.54 6.93 17.07
C ARG A 198 -17.27 5.43 16.98
N ASN A 199 -18.26 4.60 17.28
CA ASN A 199 -18.09 3.14 17.25
C ASN A 199 -17.86 2.63 15.82
N ILE A 200 -18.60 3.16 14.84
CA ILE A 200 -18.41 2.84 13.42
C ILE A 200 -17.02 3.30 12.96
N LYS A 201 -16.60 4.52 13.30
CA LYS A 201 -15.25 5.03 13.02
C LYS A 201 -14.17 4.09 13.57
N ASN A 202 -14.27 3.71 14.85
CA ASN A 202 -13.30 2.79 15.47
C ASN A 202 -13.29 1.41 14.80
N LYS A 203 -14.46 0.87 14.43
CA LYS A 203 -14.56 -0.41 13.73
C LYS A 203 -13.91 -0.34 12.36
N ILE A 204 -14.12 0.74 11.59
CA ILE A 204 -13.49 0.96 10.29
C ILE A 204 -11.96 0.97 10.45
N GLU A 205 -11.43 1.74 11.40
CA GLU A 205 -9.99 1.83 11.67
C GLU A 205 -9.35 0.49 12.05
N GLN A 206 -10.09 -0.37 12.75
CA GLN A 206 -9.60 -1.68 13.18
C GLN A 206 -9.68 -2.79 12.13
N THR A 207 -10.62 -2.69 11.19
CA THR A 207 -10.97 -3.81 10.32
C THR A 207 -10.77 -3.56 8.84
N MET A 208 -10.57 -2.30 8.43
CA MET A 208 -10.45 -1.94 7.03
C MET A 208 -9.12 -1.27 6.71
N ASN A 209 -8.51 -1.65 5.61
CA ASN A 209 -7.39 -0.91 5.03
C ASN A 209 -7.92 0.05 3.95
N TYR A 210 -7.68 1.36 4.13
CA TYR A 210 -8.18 2.39 3.23
C TYR A 210 -7.18 3.54 3.05
N PRO A 211 -7.08 4.10 1.84
CA PRO A 211 -6.21 5.24 1.58
C PRO A 211 -6.87 6.55 2.03
N GLY A 212 -6.20 7.31 2.88
CA GLY A 212 -6.66 8.62 3.35
C GLY A 212 -7.68 8.55 4.48
N ASN A 213 -8.61 9.52 4.55
CA ASN A 213 -9.60 9.62 5.62
C ASN A 213 -10.98 9.20 5.13
N ILE A 214 -11.76 8.53 5.99
CA ILE A 214 -13.17 8.23 5.78
C ILE A 214 -14.01 9.06 6.75
N LYS A 215 -14.90 9.88 6.20
CA LYS A 215 -15.89 10.65 6.98
C LYS A 215 -17.07 9.76 7.34
N VAL A 216 -17.39 9.64 8.63
CA VAL A 216 -18.55 8.93 9.11
C VAL A 216 -19.64 9.93 9.45
N THR A 217 -20.77 9.88 8.72
CA THR A 217 -21.91 10.78 8.91
C THR A 217 -23.13 9.96 9.34
N VAL A 218 -23.61 10.17 10.55
CA VAL A 218 -24.86 9.58 11.04
C VAL A 218 -25.98 10.61 10.94
N ILE A 219 -27.08 10.21 10.31
CA ILE A 219 -28.27 11.04 10.12
C ILE A 219 -29.43 10.40 10.85
N ARG A 220 -30.01 11.15 11.78
CA ARG A 220 -31.28 10.88 12.41
C ARG A 220 -32.29 11.91 11.89
N GLU A 221 -33.35 11.45 11.22
CA GLU A 221 -34.32 12.32 10.55
C GLU A 221 -35.77 11.90 10.86
N THR A 222 -36.65 12.86 11.15
CA THR A 222 -38.08 12.67 11.18
C THR A 222 -38.74 13.43 10.05
N ARG A 223 -39.48 12.72 9.18
CA ARG A 223 -40.23 13.34 8.08
C ARG A 223 -41.73 13.30 8.34
N VAL A 224 -42.38 14.43 8.20
CA VAL A 224 -43.83 14.55 8.18
C VAL A 224 -44.25 15.10 6.82
N GLN A 225 -45.26 14.49 6.21
CA GLN A 225 -45.77 14.89 4.88
C GLN A 225 -47.27 15.09 4.97
N GLU A 226 -47.75 16.23 4.48
CA GLU A 226 -49.15 16.56 4.29
C GLU A 226 -49.42 16.92 2.82
N ILE A 227 -50.58 16.53 2.30
CA ILE A 227 -50.98 16.82 0.92
C ILE A 227 -52.05 17.91 0.94
N ALA A 228 -51.75 19.13 0.47
CA ALA A 228 -52.75 20.12 0.17
C ALA A 228 -53.51 19.73 -1.14
N ARG A 229 -54.81 19.77 -1.10
CA ARG A 229 -55.69 19.52 -2.27
C ARG A 229 -56.35 20.82 -2.71
#